data_0a1949e1c38d29c5b415dc62c3d8dff1
#
_entry.id   0a1949e1c38d29c5b415dc62c3d8dff1
#
_cell.length_a   1.000
_cell.length_b   1.000
_cell.length_c   1.000
_cell.angle_alpha   90.00
_cell.angle_beta   90.00
_cell.angle_gamma   90.00
#
_symmetry.space_group_name_H-M   'P 1'
#
loop_
_entity.id
_entity.type
_entity.pdbx_description
1 polymer ?
#
loop_
_entity_poly.entity_id
_entity_poly.type
_entity_poly.pdbx_seq_one_letter_code
_entity_poly.pdbx_strand_id
1 'polypeptide(L)'
;MTFFKPFFLFMLLGVCSYAQDTTQKIIPNRINSAAQQEKPYVILISADGFRYDLADKWNAQNLIRLRNSGVAADYMQPSFPSLTFPNHYTIVTGLYPAHHGLTDNSFYDGQRKAWYGMSNKVAVADSSWYGGTPLWVLAEQQQMLSASFYWVASEAAIQGVRPTYYYNYNDKIDIDSRINIVKNWLQLPADKRPHLVTFYFPQVDHEEHTYGANSPEAGKAVQFIDESVGKLVAAIDSLHLPVNFIFLADHGMTDVDTANTLPLPSSIDTTKFLVTNGDVMIHLYAKDPKDIMPTYKALKKEAKDFTVYLIDKTPKRWHYRKNDDRYNRNGDMLLIPTLPKVFNINRRKVTPGKHGFDPSITDMHASFYAWGPAFKQHYTIKGFENVHVYPLIANILGLSYSPSIDGKPAVLQSILKQ
;
A
#
# COMPACT_ATOMS: atom_id res chain seq x y z
N MET A 1 -48.82 -57.15 -10.87
CA MET A 1 -48.03 -56.14 -11.61
C MET A 1 -48.02 -54.85 -10.78
N THR A 2 -47.00 -54.66 -9.96
CA THR A 2 -46.87 -53.50 -9.03
C THR A 2 -45.87 -52.54 -9.61
N PHE A 3 -46.31 -51.35 -10.02
CA PHE A 3 -45.46 -50.28 -10.56
C PHE A 3 -44.80 -49.53 -9.41
N PHE A 4 -43.49 -49.63 -9.31
CA PHE A 4 -42.67 -48.78 -8.48
C PHE A 4 -42.41 -47.43 -9.20
N LYS A 5 -42.85 -46.31 -8.63
CA LYS A 5 -42.46 -44.95 -9.07
C LYS A 5 -41.17 -44.53 -8.37
N PRO A 6 -40.14 -44.11 -9.08
CA PRO A 6 -38.96 -43.54 -8.44
C PRO A 6 -39.26 -42.14 -7.93
N PHE A 7 -38.98 -41.93 -6.66
CA PHE A 7 -39.02 -40.62 -6.01
C PHE A 7 -37.66 -39.91 -6.24
N PHE A 8 -37.64 -38.90 -7.10
CA PHE A 8 -36.46 -38.05 -7.30
C PHE A 8 -36.42 -37.00 -6.19
N LEU A 9 -35.47 -37.17 -5.26
CA LEU A 9 -35.18 -36.18 -4.23
C LEU A 9 -34.26 -35.10 -4.85
N PHE A 10 -34.81 -33.92 -5.18
CA PHE A 10 -34.05 -32.77 -5.58
C PHE A 10 -33.33 -32.20 -4.35
N MET A 11 -32.01 -32.45 -4.23
CA MET A 11 -31.15 -31.78 -3.26
C MET A 11 -30.90 -30.35 -3.77
N LEU A 12 -31.58 -29.35 -3.21
CA LEU A 12 -31.29 -27.96 -3.36
C LEU A 12 -29.94 -27.66 -2.65
N LEU A 13 -28.85 -27.68 -3.42
CA LEU A 13 -27.59 -27.08 -2.98
C LEU A 13 -27.77 -25.57 -2.87
N GLY A 14 -28.04 -25.10 -1.66
CA GLY A 14 -28.02 -23.68 -1.35
C GLY A 14 -26.61 -23.14 -1.55
N VAL A 15 -26.39 -22.44 -2.67
CA VAL A 15 -25.18 -21.63 -2.86
C VAL A 15 -25.29 -20.46 -1.87
N CYS A 16 -24.66 -20.59 -0.72
CA CYS A 16 -24.41 -19.43 0.15
C CYS A 16 -23.49 -18.47 -0.61
N SER A 17 -24.04 -17.55 -1.37
CA SER A 17 -23.31 -16.37 -1.82
C SER A 17 -23.02 -15.54 -0.57
N TYR A 18 -21.77 -15.55 -0.13
CA TYR A 18 -21.31 -14.58 0.85
C TYR A 18 -21.41 -13.19 0.20
N ALA A 19 -22.48 -12.45 0.50
CA ALA A 19 -22.56 -11.06 0.14
C ALA A 19 -21.35 -10.34 0.75
N GLN A 20 -20.58 -9.63 -0.08
CA GLN A 20 -19.45 -8.84 0.41
C GLN A 20 -19.99 -7.75 1.34
N ASP A 21 -19.33 -7.55 2.49
CA ASP A 21 -19.76 -6.58 3.50
C ASP A 21 -19.47 -5.15 3.00
N THR A 22 -20.51 -4.44 2.59
CA THR A 22 -20.46 -3.03 2.18
C THR A 22 -20.87 -2.08 3.31
N THR A 23 -20.93 -2.58 4.56
CA THR A 23 -21.45 -1.84 5.71
C THR A 23 -20.33 -0.99 6.34
N GLN A 24 -20.65 0.28 6.59
CA GLN A 24 -19.79 1.14 7.40
C GLN A 24 -19.64 0.58 8.81
N LYS A 25 -18.40 0.53 9.28
CA LYS A 25 -18.09 0.24 10.68
C LYS A 25 -17.89 1.55 11.42
N ILE A 26 -18.46 1.65 12.62
CA ILE A 26 -18.35 2.83 13.49
C ILE A 26 -17.92 2.37 14.88
N ILE A 27 -16.82 2.94 15.39
CA ILE A 27 -16.42 2.73 16.78
C ILE A 27 -17.21 3.71 17.64
N PRO A 28 -18.10 3.22 18.52
CA PRO A 28 -19.00 4.09 19.29
C PRO A 28 -18.26 4.91 20.36
N ASN A 29 -18.93 5.96 20.85
CA ASN A 29 -18.51 6.77 21.99
C ASN A 29 -17.17 7.52 21.84
N ARG A 30 -16.71 7.75 20.61
CA ARG A 30 -15.56 8.61 20.32
C ARG A 30 -16.01 9.99 19.89
N ILE A 31 -15.25 11.00 20.31
CA ILE A 31 -15.45 12.41 19.94
C ILE A 31 -14.09 13.09 19.80
N ASN A 32 -14.03 14.11 18.96
CA ASN A 32 -12.91 15.05 18.94
C ASN A 32 -12.90 15.84 20.25
N SER A 33 -11.73 16.00 20.88
CA SER A 33 -11.58 16.98 21.95
C SER A 33 -11.80 18.40 21.43
N ALA A 34 -12.13 19.36 22.30
CA ALA A 34 -12.32 20.75 21.91
C ALA A 34 -11.08 21.32 21.15
N ALA A 35 -9.88 20.97 21.60
CA ALA A 35 -8.64 21.40 20.93
C ALA A 35 -8.47 20.77 19.54
N GLN A 36 -8.96 19.56 19.32
CA GLN A 36 -8.85 18.90 18.01
C GLN A 36 -9.89 19.40 17.01
N GLN A 37 -11.06 19.86 17.47
CA GLN A 37 -12.10 20.42 16.61
C GLN A 37 -11.62 21.64 15.80
N GLU A 38 -10.63 22.38 16.31
CA GLU A 38 -10.05 23.57 15.66
C GLU A 38 -8.91 23.24 14.67
N LYS A 39 -8.53 21.97 14.55
CA LYS A 39 -7.43 21.56 13.68
C LYS A 39 -7.89 21.45 12.22
N PRO A 40 -6.96 21.59 11.26
CA PRO A 40 -7.27 21.39 9.85
C PRO A 40 -7.66 19.93 9.55
N TYR A 41 -8.16 19.71 8.32
CA TYR A 41 -8.51 18.39 7.81
C TYR A 41 -7.48 17.94 6.78
N VAL A 42 -7.23 16.64 6.72
CA VAL A 42 -6.40 16.00 5.69
C VAL A 42 -7.15 14.85 5.05
N ILE A 43 -7.27 14.88 3.73
CA ILE A 43 -7.69 13.73 2.92
C ILE A 43 -6.44 13.20 2.21
N LEU A 44 -6.03 11.99 2.59
CA LEU A 44 -4.92 11.26 1.98
C LEU A 44 -5.49 10.31 0.94
N ILE A 45 -5.24 10.60 -0.34
CA ILE A 45 -5.71 9.85 -1.49
C ILE A 45 -4.54 9.02 -2.02
N SER A 46 -4.72 7.70 -2.09
CA SER A 46 -3.77 6.81 -2.77
C SER A 46 -4.41 6.19 -4.00
N ALA A 47 -3.75 6.33 -5.14
CA ALA A 47 -4.04 5.59 -6.36
C ALA A 47 -2.93 4.56 -6.56
N ASP A 48 -3.22 3.29 -6.26
CA ASP A 48 -2.27 2.18 -6.33
C ASP A 48 -1.63 2.10 -7.72
N GLY A 49 -0.31 1.95 -7.76
CA GLY A 49 0.45 1.83 -9.00
C GLY A 49 0.59 3.11 -9.84
N PHE A 50 0.01 4.26 -9.41
CA PHE A 50 0.01 5.50 -10.18
C PHE A 50 1.42 6.09 -10.28
N ARG A 51 2.17 5.63 -11.30
CA ARG A 51 3.55 6.04 -11.58
C ARG A 51 3.65 7.55 -11.79
N TYR A 52 4.78 8.14 -11.45
CA TYR A 52 5.03 9.59 -11.41
C TYR A 52 4.72 10.34 -12.72
N ASP A 53 4.78 9.68 -13.88
CA ASP A 53 4.58 10.24 -15.23
C ASP A 53 3.16 10.08 -15.79
N LEU A 54 2.30 9.27 -15.15
CA LEU A 54 1.01 8.87 -15.72
C LEU A 54 0.04 10.02 -15.92
N ALA A 55 0.06 11.03 -15.04
CA ALA A 55 -0.82 12.19 -15.19
C ALA A 55 -0.55 12.95 -16.50
N ASP A 56 0.73 13.16 -16.83
CA ASP A 56 1.12 13.84 -18.09
C ASP A 56 0.93 12.91 -19.28
N LYS A 57 1.38 11.66 -19.18
CA LYS A 57 1.29 10.66 -20.24
C LYS A 57 -0.13 10.46 -20.75
N TRP A 58 -1.10 10.40 -19.85
CA TRP A 58 -2.50 10.17 -20.17
C TRP A 58 -3.36 11.42 -20.07
N ASN A 59 -2.74 12.60 -19.96
CA ASN A 59 -3.43 13.90 -19.98
C ASN A 59 -4.56 14.02 -18.91
N ALA A 60 -4.26 13.65 -17.67
CA ALA A 60 -5.17 13.69 -16.51
C ALA A 60 -5.40 15.14 -16.06
N GLN A 61 -6.37 15.83 -16.68
CA GLN A 61 -6.55 17.29 -16.59
C GLN A 61 -6.86 17.81 -15.19
N ASN A 62 -7.65 17.08 -14.39
CA ASN A 62 -7.95 17.48 -13.02
C ASN A 62 -6.71 17.39 -12.14
N LEU A 63 -5.99 16.27 -12.20
CA LEU A 63 -4.75 16.06 -11.44
C LEU A 63 -3.67 17.07 -11.86
N ILE A 64 -3.51 17.33 -13.17
CA ILE A 64 -2.57 18.34 -13.68
C ILE A 64 -2.92 19.72 -13.15
N ARG A 65 -4.20 20.12 -13.19
CA ARG A 65 -4.67 21.40 -12.65
C ARG A 65 -4.42 21.51 -11.15
N LEU A 66 -4.75 20.47 -10.37
CA LEU A 66 -4.59 20.45 -8.92
C LEU A 66 -3.10 20.48 -8.54
N ARG A 67 -2.27 19.67 -9.18
CA ARG A 67 -0.81 19.66 -9.04
C ARG A 67 -0.21 21.05 -9.30
N ASN A 68 -0.62 21.68 -10.41
CA ASN A 68 -0.08 22.97 -10.81
C ASN A 68 -0.55 24.12 -9.90
N SER A 69 -1.72 24.02 -9.27
CA SER A 69 -2.19 25.01 -8.30
C SER A 69 -1.60 24.84 -6.90
N GLY A 70 -1.05 23.68 -6.59
CA GLY A 70 -0.51 23.30 -5.30
C GLY A 70 0.98 23.00 -5.35
N VAL A 71 1.34 21.83 -4.82
CA VAL A 71 2.70 21.28 -4.75
C VAL A 71 2.76 20.00 -5.60
N ALA A 72 3.86 19.85 -6.35
CA ALA A 72 4.23 18.59 -6.99
C ALA A 72 5.64 18.18 -6.62
N ALA A 73 5.91 16.89 -6.47
CA ALA A 73 7.26 16.36 -6.51
C ALA A 73 7.61 15.86 -7.91
N ASP A 74 8.91 15.90 -8.26
CA ASP A 74 9.37 15.22 -9.48
C ASP A 74 8.96 13.73 -9.46
N TYR A 75 9.03 13.11 -8.28
CA TYR A 75 8.53 11.77 -7.98
C TYR A 75 8.54 11.52 -6.47
N MET A 76 7.81 10.52 -6.01
CA MET A 76 7.98 9.93 -4.67
C MET A 76 8.60 8.53 -4.83
N GLN A 77 9.75 8.31 -4.17
CA GLN A 77 10.44 7.04 -4.21
C GLN A 77 9.80 6.09 -3.19
N PRO A 78 9.32 4.90 -3.62
CA PRO A 78 8.84 3.88 -2.68
C PRO A 78 9.97 3.33 -1.81
N SER A 79 9.63 2.67 -0.74
CA SER A 79 10.56 1.85 0.05
C SER A 79 10.74 0.48 -0.60
N PHE A 80 11.86 -0.19 -0.32
CA PHE A 80 12.09 -1.57 -0.78
C PHE A 80 11.40 -2.57 0.16
N PRO A 81 10.70 -3.58 -0.40
CA PRO A 81 10.34 -3.77 -1.81
C PRO A 81 9.23 -2.81 -2.24
N SER A 82 9.20 -2.42 -3.52
CA SER A 82 8.19 -1.51 -4.10
C SER A 82 6.85 -2.24 -4.26
N LEU A 83 6.30 -2.77 -3.18
CA LEU A 83 5.07 -3.56 -3.12
C LEU A 83 3.97 -2.84 -2.34
N THR A 84 2.72 -3.13 -2.65
CA THR A 84 1.52 -2.46 -2.16
C THR A 84 1.44 -2.41 -0.63
N PHE A 85 1.42 -3.55 0.05
CA PHE A 85 1.22 -3.59 1.51
C PHE A 85 2.37 -2.94 2.27
N PRO A 86 3.65 -3.25 1.97
CA PRO A 86 4.79 -2.56 2.56
C PRO A 86 4.72 -1.05 2.42
N ASN A 87 4.43 -0.52 1.21
CA ASN A 87 4.51 0.91 0.95
C ASN A 87 3.32 1.70 1.47
N HIS A 88 2.09 1.20 1.35
CA HIS A 88 0.94 1.84 1.99
C HIS A 88 1.14 1.94 3.51
N TYR A 89 1.73 0.92 4.12
CA TYR A 89 1.95 0.94 5.55
C TYR A 89 3.14 1.83 5.95
N THR A 90 4.18 1.90 5.11
CA THR A 90 5.27 2.88 5.24
C THR A 90 4.77 4.33 5.24
N ILE A 91 3.90 4.69 4.29
CA ILE A 91 3.31 6.03 4.17
C ILE A 91 2.61 6.48 5.45
N VAL A 92 1.90 5.57 6.12
CA VAL A 92 1.11 5.90 7.32
C VAL A 92 1.81 5.62 8.64
N THR A 93 3.04 5.10 8.64
CA THR A 93 3.83 4.87 9.86
C THR A 93 5.13 5.65 9.90
N GLY A 94 5.62 6.11 8.74
CA GLY A 94 6.93 6.75 8.62
C GLY A 94 8.10 5.80 8.90
N LEU A 95 7.89 4.50 8.74
CA LEU A 95 8.87 3.44 8.98
C LEU A 95 9.15 2.67 7.68
N TYR A 96 10.38 2.21 7.49
CA TYR A 96 10.70 1.27 6.41
C TYR A 96 10.04 -0.11 6.64
N PRO A 97 9.84 -0.92 5.58
CA PRO A 97 9.18 -2.24 5.67
C PRO A 97 9.78 -3.18 6.73
N ALA A 98 11.10 -3.27 6.82
CA ALA A 98 11.77 -4.07 7.84
C ALA A 98 11.59 -3.53 9.27
N HIS A 99 11.29 -2.23 9.42
CA HIS A 99 11.07 -1.57 10.70
C HIS A 99 9.62 -1.68 11.18
N HIS A 100 8.62 -1.67 10.28
CA HIS A 100 7.22 -1.86 10.65
C HIS A 100 6.73 -3.30 10.50
N GLY A 101 7.52 -4.18 9.88
CA GLY A 101 7.30 -5.61 9.86
C GLY A 101 6.46 -6.16 8.70
N LEU A 102 5.85 -5.34 7.83
CA LEU A 102 5.31 -5.79 6.56
C LEU A 102 6.42 -5.78 5.51
N THR A 103 7.18 -6.85 5.43
CA THR A 103 8.40 -6.92 4.61
C THR A 103 8.14 -7.32 3.16
N ASP A 104 6.95 -7.87 2.88
CA ASP A 104 6.47 -8.29 1.56
C ASP A 104 4.93 -8.34 1.60
N ASN A 105 4.27 -8.51 0.46
CA ASN A 105 2.85 -8.85 0.39
C ASN A 105 2.56 -10.26 0.94
N SER A 106 3.57 -11.13 0.96
CA SER A 106 3.51 -12.47 1.55
C SER A 106 4.89 -12.90 2.07
N PHE A 107 5.01 -13.19 3.37
CA PHE A 107 6.26 -13.55 4.03
C PHE A 107 6.03 -14.56 5.16
N TYR A 108 7.12 -15.20 5.59
CA TYR A 108 7.12 -16.10 6.75
C TYR A 108 7.69 -15.38 7.98
N ASP A 109 7.03 -15.54 9.11
CA ASP A 109 7.53 -15.10 10.41
C ASP A 109 8.08 -16.31 11.18
N GLY A 110 9.38 -16.35 11.34
CA GLY A 110 10.07 -17.47 12.00
C GLY A 110 9.78 -17.57 13.49
N GLN A 111 9.45 -16.48 14.17
CA GLN A 111 9.10 -16.47 15.58
C GLN A 111 7.67 -17.00 15.79
N ARG A 112 6.74 -16.58 14.94
CA ARG A 112 5.35 -17.02 14.97
C ARG A 112 5.15 -18.39 14.32
N LYS A 113 6.11 -18.85 13.53
CA LYS A 113 6.01 -20.05 12.67
C LYS A 113 4.78 -20.01 11.77
N ALA A 114 4.48 -18.85 11.20
CA ALA A 114 3.26 -18.57 10.45
C ALA A 114 3.55 -17.73 9.21
N TRP A 115 2.71 -17.87 8.20
CA TRP A 115 2.73 -17.07 6.99
C TRP A 115 1.78 -15.88 7.10
N TYR A 116 2.25 -14.71 6.72
CA TYR A 116 1.42 -13.58 6.35
C TYR A 116 1.13 -13.63 4.86
N GLY A 117 -0.03 -13.13 4.44
CA GLY A 117 -0.37 -12.94 3.04
C GLY A 117 -1.50 -11.94 2.90
N MET A 118 -1.38 -10.99 1.99
CA MET A 118 -2.35 -9.92 1.77
C MET A 118 -3.75 -10.44 1.37
N SER A 119 -3.84 -11.61 0.76
CA SER A 119 -5.11 -12.26 0.42
C SER A 119 -5.77 -13.00 1.60
N ASN A 120 -5.05 -13.20 2.70
CA ASN A 120 -5.56 -13.85 3.90
C ASN A 120 -6.25 -12.82 4.82
N LYS A 121 -7.56 -12.71 4.73
CA LYS A 121 -8.37 -11.77 5.52
C LYS A 121 -8.17 -11.90 7.03
N VAL A 122 -7.89 -13.11 7.53
CA VAL A 122 -7.62 -13.34 8.97
C VAL A 122 -6.27 -12.71 9.35
N ALA A 123 -5.23 -12.91 8.54
CA ALA A 123 -3.93 -12.29 8.79
C ALA A 123 -4.00 -10.76 8.65
N VAL A 124 -4.71 -10.24 7.63
CA VAL A 124 -4.88 -8.79 7.43
C VAL A 124 -5.59 -8.13 8.63
N ALA A 125 -6.55 -8.79 9.24
CA ALA A 125 -7.27 -8.27 10.41
C ALA A 125 -6.54 -8.46 11.75
N ASP A 126 -5.46 -9.26 11.79
CA ASP A 126 -4.69 -9.52 13.00
C ASP A 126 -3.64 -8.42 13.23
N SER A 127 -3.91 -7.55 14.20
CA SER A 127 -3.05 -6.40 14.55
C SER A 127 -1.63 -6.77 14.96
N SER A 128 -1.36 -8.00 15.35
CA SER A 128 -0.04 -8.44 15.79
C SER A 128 1.00 -8.58 14.66
N TRP A 129 0.57 -8.47 13.41
CA TRP A 129 1.50 -8.40 12.27
C TRP A 129 2.11 -7.01 12.05
N TYR A 130 1.51 -5.97 12.60
CA TYR A 130 1.76 -4.57 12.28
C TYR A 130 2.53 -3.85 13.37
N GLY A 131 3.75 -3.42 13.07
CA GLY A 131 4.54 -2.56 13.96
C GLY A 131 4.35 -1.07 13.68
N GLY A 132 4.86 -0.23 14.57
CA GLY A 132 4.70 1.22 14.46
C GLY A 132 3.31 1.72 14.87
N THR A 133 3.08 3.02 14.69
CA THR A 133 1.82 3.70 15.04
C THR A 133 1.26 4.37 13.78
N PRO A 134 0.27 3.77 13.10
CA PRO A 134 -0.33 4.39 11.91
C PRO A 134 -1.00 5.72 12.22
N LEU A 135 -1.11 6.61 11.22
CA LEU A 135 -1.68 7.95 11.36
C LEU A 135 -3.06 7.96 12.03
N TRP A 136 -3.93 7.01 11.70
CA TRP A 136 -5.25 6.92 12.34
C TRP A 136 -5.15 6.53 13.82
N VAL A 137 -4.23 5.64 14.18
CA VAL A 137 -3.99 5.27 15.59
C VAL A 137 -3.46 6.48 16.34
N LEU A 138 -2.48 7.20 15.76
CA LEU A 138 -1.92 8.41 16.33
C LEU A 138 -2.99 9.48 16.58
N ALA A 139 -3.87 9.71 15.59
CA ALA A 139 -4.96 10.67 15.69
C ALA A 139 -5.97 10.29 16.79
N GLU A 140 -6.47 9.06 16.77
CA GLU A 140 -7.46 8.57 17.72
C GLU A 140 -6.93 8.54 19.16
N GLN A 141 -5.65 8.20 19.37
CA GLN A 141 -5.00 8.25 20.69
C GLN A 141 -4.89 9.68 21.24
N GLN A 142 -4.89 10.69 20.38
CA GLN A 142 -4.89 12.11 20.74
C GLN A 142 -6.28 12.75 20.65
N GLN A 143 -7.35 11.96 20.70
CA GLN A 143 -8.73 12.41 20.65
C GLN A 143 -9.08 13.23 19.39
N MET A 144 -8.48 12.86 18.25
CA MET A 144 -8.80 13.34 16.92
C MET A 144 -9.38 12.18 16.11
N LEU A 145 -10.63 12.31 15.65
CA LEU A 145 -11.30 11.25 14.91
C LEU A 145 -10.72 11.08 13.52
N SER A 146 -10.66 9.83 13.07
CA SER A 146 -10.21 9.43 11.75
C SER A 146 -11.24 8.58 11.01
N ALA A 147 -11.16 8.59 9.69
CA ALA A 147 -11.95 7.74 8.82
C ALA A 147 -11.08 7.04 7.79
N SER A 148 -11.42 5.81 7.41
CA SER A 148 -10.69 5.06 6.39
C SER A 148 -11.66 4.47 5.37
N PHE A 149 -11.51 4.92 4.10
CA PHE A 149 -12.14 4.28 2.98
C PHE A 149 -11.08 3.46 2.23
N TYR A 150 -10.85 2.28 2.78
CA TYR A 150 -9.83 1.32 2.39
C TYR A 150 -8.39 1.85 2.54
N TRP A 151 -7.68 1.32 3.50
CA TRP A 151 -6.23 1.49 3.60
C TRP A 151 -5.65 0.22 4.20
N VAL A 152 -4.48 -0.17 3.74
CA VAL A 152 -3.77 -1.34 4.28
C VAL A 152 -3.69 -1.25 5.79
N ALA A 153 -4.12 -2.31 6.48
CA ALA A 153 -4.14 -2.46 7.92
C ALA A 153 -5.18 -1.62 8.70
N SER A 154 -6.01 -0.78 8.05
CA SER A 154 -7.04 -0.01 8.77
C SER A 154 -8.15 -0.89 9.36
N GLU A 155 -8.30 -2.13 8.89
CA GLU A 155 -9.23 -3.13 9.41
C GLU A 155 -8.74 -3.79 10.71
N ALA A 156 -7.43 -3.71 11.00
CA ALA A 156 -6.81 -4.29 12.19
C ALA A 156 -6.86 -3.31 13.37
N ALA A 157 -7.10 -3.82 14.59
CA ALA A 157 -7.06 -3.02 15.81
C ALA A 157 -5.62 -2.82 16.30
N ILE A 158 -4.81 -2.08 15.53
CA ILE A 158 -3.40 -1.86 15.85
C ILE A 158 -3.31 -1.06 17.16
N GLN A 159 -2.55 -1.57 18.13
CA GLN A 159 -2.50 -1.03 19.49
C GLN A 159 -3.89 -0.90 20.14
N GLY A 160 -4.83 -1.79 19.77
CA GLY A 160 -6.22 -1.77 20.22
C GLY A 160 -7.11 -0.72 19.53
N VAL A 161 -6.60 0.00 18.52
CA VAL A 161 -7.26 1.16 17.92
C VAL A 161 -7.52 0.93 16.42
N ARG A 162 -8.74 1.24 15.96
CA ARG A 162 -9.13 1.37 14.55
C ARG A 162 -9.56 2.80 14.27
N PRO A 163 -9.65 3.24 13.01
CA PRO A 163 -10.35 4.48 12.68
C PRO A 163 -11.77 4.49 13.26
N THR A 164 -12.28 5.64 13.65
CA THR A 164 -13.66 5.77 14.16
C THR A 164 -14.68 5.36 13.11
N TYR A 165 -14.47 5.76 11.85
CA TYR A 165 -15.29 5.36 10.70
C TYR A 165 -14.43 4.58 9.72
N TYR A 166 -14.84 3.37 9.34
CA TYR A 166 -14.10 2.62 8.34
C TYR A 166 -14.97 1.62 7.58
N TYR A 167 -14.45 1.19 6.44
CA TYR A 167 -15.00 0.09 5.66
C TYR A 167 -13.93 -0.99 5.53
N ASN A 168 -14.34 -2.24 5.64
CA ASN A 168 -13.51 -3.35 5.20
C ASN A 168 -13.35 -3.27 3.68
N TYR A 169 -12.18 -3.67 3.16
CA TYR A 169 -11.91 -3.59 1.73
C TYR A 169 -12.97 -4.34 0.91
N ASN A 170 -13.57 -3.62 -0.03
CA ASN A 170 -14.61 -4.12 -0.92
C ASN A 170 -14.67 -3.31 -2.21
N ASP A 171 -14.44 -3.95 -3.35
CA ASP A 171 -14.43 -3.33 -4.68
C ASP A 171 -15.83 -3.04 -5.27
N LYS A 172 -16.92 -3.42 -4.54
CA LYS A 172 -18.31 -3.29 -5.02
C LYS A 172 -18.96 -1.94 -4.71
N ILE A 173 -18.38 -1.14 -3.81
CA ILE A 173 -18.92 0.19 -3.56
C ILE A 173 -18.44 1.12 -4.67
N ASP A 174 -19.38 1.63 -5.46
CA ASP A 174 -19.08 2.54 -6.59
C ASP A 174 -18.47 3.86 -6.11
N ILE A 175 -17.79 4.55 -7.03
CA ILE A 175 -17.00 5.73 -6.68
C ILE A 175 -17.86 6.91 -6.22
N ASP A 176 -19.04 7.12 -6.82
CA ASP A 176 -19.91 8.23 -6.45
C ASP A 176 -20.50 8.02 -5.05
N SER A 177 -20.83 6.78 -4.69
CA SER A 177 -21.20 6.40 -3.32
C SER A 177 -20.06 6.64 -2.33
N ARG A 178 -18.81 6.27 -2.68
CA ARG A 178 -17.64 6.49 -1.83
C ARG A 178 -17.37 7.98 -1.60
N ILE A 179 -17.49 8.82 -2.64
CA ILE A 179 -17.35 10.27 -2.54
C ILE A 179 -18.44 10.87 -1.63
N ASN A 180 -19.69 10.43 -1.80
CA ASN A 180 -20.80 10.89 -0.95
C ASN A 180 -20.60 10.50 0.52
N ILE A 181 -20.06 9.31 0.81
CA ILE A 181 -19.74 8.88 2.17
C ILE A 181 -18.69 9.81 2.80
N VAL A 182 -17.61 10.12 2.08
CA VAL A 182 -16.58 11.06 2.57
C VAL A 182 -17.17 12.45 2.82
N LYS A 183 -18.00 12.94 1.90
CA LYS A 183 -18.74 14.22 2.06
C LYS A 183 -19.60 14.18 3.34
N ASN A 184 -20.38 13.12 3.54
CA ASN A 184 -21.23 12.95 4.71
C ASN A 184 -20.41 12.93 6.02
N TRP A 185 -19.23 12.27 6.05
CA TRP A 185 -18.34 12.32 7.20
C TRP A 185 -17.91 13.75 7.54
N LEU A 186 -17.59 14.55 6.52
CA LEU A 186 -17.17 15.94 6.72
C LEU A 186 -18.34 16.91 6.99
N GLN A 187 -19.58 16.48 6.82
CA GLN A 187 -20.77 17.22 7.23
C GLN A 187 -21.22 16.95 8.68
N LEU A 188 -20.61 15.96 9.35
CA LEU A 188 -20.92 15.69 10.77
C LEU A 188 -20.60 16.91 11.65
N PRO A 189 -21.24 17.04 12.81
CA PRO A 189 -20.88 18.04 13.82
C PRO A 189 -19.38 17.97 14.15
N ALA A 190 -18.78 19.09 14.55
CA ALA A 190 -17.33 19.20 14.76
C ALA A 190 -16.77 18.16 15.73
N ASP A 191 -17.51 17.80 16.77
CA ASP A 191 -17.13 16.76 17.73
C ASP A 191 -17.15 15.34 17.15
N LYS A 192 -17.81 15.11 16.00
CA LYS A 192 -17.93 13.81 15.31
C LYS A 192 -17.24 13.76 13.96
N ARG A 193 -16.79 14.89 13.45
CA ARG A 193 -16.19 15.02 12.11
C ARG A 193 -14.75 14.49 12.11
N PRO A 194 -14.38 13.53 11.24
CA PRO A 194 -13.01 13.06 11.16
C PRO A 194 -12.10 14.14 10.56
N HIS A 195 -10.93 14.35 11.15
CA HIS A 195 -9.90 15.26 10.65
C HIS A 195 -8.90 14.60 9.71
N LEU A 196 -8.74 13.28 9.82
CA LEU A 196 -7.95 12.46 8.90
C LEU A 196 -8.89 11.52 8.15
N VAL A 197 -8.85 11.57 6.82
CA VAL A 197 -9.54 10.61 5.96
C VAL A 197 -8.53 9.97 5.03
N THR A 198 -8.48 8.63 4.98
CA THR A 198 -7.73 7.90 3.95
C THR A 198 -8.69 7.39 2.87
N PHE A 199 -8.29 7.52 1.58
CA PHE A 199 -9.10 7.15 0.44
C PHE A 199 -8.25 6.44 -0.62
N TYR A 200 -8.58 5.20 -0.94
CA TYR A 200 -7.75 4.32 -1.77
C TYR A 200 -8.43 3.93 -3.09
N PHE A 201 -7.65 3.90 -4.16
CA PHE A 201 -8.06 3.48 -5.50
C PHE A 201 -7.18 2.32 -6.00
N PRO A 202 -7.72 1.14 -6.34
CA PRO A 202 -6.97 0.01 -6.86
C PRO A 202 -6.85 -0.03 -8.39
N GLN A 203 -7.55 0.83 -9.14
CA GLN A 203 -7.84 0.62 -10.56
C GLN A 203 -6.61 0.64 -11.46
N VAL A 204 -5.65 1.57 -11.22
CA VAL A 204 -4.49 1.71 -12.13
C VAL A 204 -3.60 0.48 -12.00
N ASP A 205 -3.25 0.08 -10.78
CA ASP A 205 -2.47 -1.14 -10.53
C ASP A 205 -3.12 -2.39 -11.14
N HIS A 206 -4.43 -2.55 -10.96
CA HIS A 206 -5.18 -3.69 -11.50
C HIS A 206 -5.10 -3.79 -13.03
N GLU A 207 -5.33 -2.68 -13.72
CA GLU A 207 -5.31 -2.64 -15.18
C GLU A 207 -3.88 -2.77 -15.72
N GLU A 208 -2.89 -2.14 -15.06
CA GLU A 208 -1.50 -2.28 -15.43
C GLU A 208 -0.99 -3.71 -15.25
N HIS A 209 -1.34 -4.38 -14.16
CA HIS A 209 -1.05 -5.80 -13.98
C HIS A 209 -1.62 -6.65 -15.10
N THR A 210 -2.86 -6.40 -15.50
CA THR A 210 -3.60 -7.24 -16.44
C THR A 210 -3.14 -7.04 -17.89
N TYR A 211 -2.92 -5.77 -18.29
CA TYR A 211 -2.71 -5.39 -19.68
C TYR A 211 -1.32 -4.77 -19.97
N GLY A 212 -0.56 -4.43 -18.95
CA GLY A 212 0.75 -3.78 -19.04
C GLY A 212 0.70 -2.30 -18.65
N ALA A 213 1.84 -1.80 -18.15
CA ALA A 213 2.00 -0.43 -17.62
C ALA A 213 1.77 0.68 -18.68
N ASN A 214 1.78 0.32 -19.96
CA ASN A 214 1.65 1.27 -21.06
C ASN A 214 0.40 1.01 -21.92
N SER A 215 -0.51 0.16 -21.45
CA SER A 215 -1.71 -0.25 -22.19
C SER A 215 -2.77 0.87 -22.25
N PRO A 216 -3.64 0.85 -23.27
CA PRO A 216 -4.79 1.74 -23.34
C PRO A 216 -5.75 1.58 -22.13
N GLU A 217 -5.82 0.37 -21.57
CA GLU A 217 -6.62 0.04 -20.38
C GLU A 217 -6.08 0.75 -19.14
N ALA A 218 -4.76 0.76 -18.94
CA ALA A 218 -4.11 1.57 -17.91
C ALA A 218 -4.43 3.07 -18.09
N GLY A 219 -4.41 3.55 -19.34
CA GLY A 219 -4.80 4.93 -19.66
C GLY A 219 -6.25 5.25 -19.25
N LYS A 220 -7.19 4.34 -19.50
CA LYS A 220 -8.60 4.49 -19.07
C LYS A 220 -8.72 4.52 -17.54
N ALA A 221 -7.95 3.70 -16.84
CA ALA A 221 -7.93 3.71 -15.39
C ALA A 221 -7.38 5.03 -14.83
N VAL A 222 -6.34 5.60 -15.46
CA VAL A 222 -5.83 6.94 -15.12
C VAL A 222 -6.91 8.02 -15.31
N GLN A 223 -7.65 8.00 -16.40
CA GLN A 223 -8.76 8.93 -16.63
C GLN A 223 -9.87 8.77 -15.59
N PHE A 224 -10.22 7.53 -15.23
CA PHE A 224 -11.19 7.26 -14.16
C PHE A 224 -10.73 7.84 -12.81
N ILE A 225 -9.45 7.70 -12.46
CA ILE A 225 -8.89 8.30 -11.24
C ILE A 225 -8.96 9.84 -11.31
N ASP A 226 -8.57 10.43 -12.44
CA ASP A 226 -8.60 11.87 -12.67
C ASP A 226 -9.99 12.46 -12.45
N GLU A 227 -11.00 11.90 -13.11
CA GLU A 227 -12.40 12.31 -12.97
C GLU A 227 -12.90 12.13 -11.53
N SER A 228 -12.56 11.01 -10.90
CA SER A 228 -12.97 10.68 -9.53
C SER A 228 -12.38 11.65 -8.51
N VAL A 229 -11.10 12.00 -8.64
CA VAL A 229 -10.45 13.00 -7.79
C VAL A 229 -11.05 14.39 -8.03
N GLY A 230 -11.31 14.75 -9.28
CA GLY A 230 -12.01 15.99 -9.61
C GLY A 230 -13.39 16.10 -8.93
N LYS A 231 -14.20 15.04 -9.00
CA LYS A 231 -15.51 14.96 -8.31
C LYS A 231 -15.37 15.03 -6.79
N LEU A 232 -14.41 14.30 -6.21
CA LEU A 232 -14.17 14.30 -4.76
C LEU A 232 -13.82 15.71 -4.28
N VAL A 233 -12.87 16.38 -4.94
CA VAL A 233 -12.45 17.74 -4.58
C VAL A 233 -13.64 18.70 -4.67
N ALA A 234 -14.39 18.69 -5.77
CA ALA A 234 -15.57 19.56 -5.94
C ALA A 234 -16.64 19.32 -4.87
N ALA A 235 -16.88 18.05 -4.50
CA ALA A 235 -17.83 17.70 -3.44
C ALA A 235 -17.40 18.23 -2.07
N ILE A 236 -16.11 18.19 -1.77
CA ILE A 236 -15.56 18.63 -0.47
C ILE A 236 -15.42 20.16 -0.43
N ASP A 237 -14.98 20.82 -1.50
CA ASP A 237 -14.88 22.29 -1.58
C ASP A 237 -16.23 22.96 -1.33
N SER A 238 -17.34 22.31 -1.71
CA SER A 238 -18.69 22.81 -1.44
C SER A 238 -19.05 22.94 0.05
N LEU A 239 -18.25 22.32 0.94
CA LEU A 239 -18.45 22.38 2.39
C LEU A 239 -17.75 23.58 3.04
N HIS A 240 -16.90 24.29 2.32
CA HIS A 240 -16.11 25.44 2.79
C HIS A 240 -15.25 25.14 4.04
N LEU A 241 -14.79 23.90 4.20
CA LEU A 241 -13.88 23.48 5.26
C LEU A 241 -12.41 23.66 4.82
N PRO A 242 -11.49 23.93 5.75
CA PRO A 242 -10.07 24.07 5.44
C PRO A 242 -9.39 22.70 5.22
N VAL A 243 -9.78 22.00 4.15
CA VAL A 243 -9.28 20.66 3.82
C VAL A 243 -7.98 20.73 3.04
N ASN A 244 -7.01 19.95 3.48
CA ASN A 244 -5.77 19.69 2.76
C ASN A 244 -5.86 18.34 2.09
N PHE A 245 -5.48 18.28 0.82
CA PHE A 245 -5.46 17.05 0.04
C PHE A 245 -4.02 16.65 -0.26
N ILE A 246 -3.75 15.36 -0.16
CA ILE A 246 -2.51 14.73 -0.60
C ILE A 246 -2.91 13.59 -1.53
N PHE A 247 -2.51 13.66 -2.80
CA PHE A 247 -2.63 12.59 -3.77
C PHE A 247 -1.27 11.96 -3.98
N LEU A 248 -1.20 10.64 -3.84
CA LEU A 248 0.03 9.88 -4.03
C LEU A 248 -0.27 8.47 -4.56
N ALA A 249 0.78 7.75 -4.91
CA ALA A 249 0.75 6.30 -5.07
C ALA A 249 1.76 5.65 -4.12
N ASP A 250 1.66 4.38 -3.96
CA ASP A 250 2.59 3.57 -3.16
C ASP A 250 3.82 3.14 -3.95
N HIS A 251 3.68 2.92 -5.26
CA HIS A 251 4.73 2.58 -6.24
C HIS A 251 4.29 2.92 -7.67
N GLY A 252 5.17 2.65 -8.62
CA GLY A 252 4.85 2.62 -10.05
C GLY A 252 4.73 1.20 -10.58
N MET A 253 4.86 1.03 -11.90
CA MET A 253 4.71 -0.25 -12.61
C MET A 253 5.63 -0.30 -13.82
N THR A 254 6.16 -1.51 -14.14
CA THR A 254 6.95 -1.76 -15.36
C THR A 254 6.46 -3.01 -16.07
N ASP A 255 6.70 -3.08 -17.38
CA ASP A 255 6.40 -4.27 -18.18
C ASP A 255 7.52 -5.30 -18.07
N VAL A 256 7.14 -6.59 -18.05
CA VAL A 256 8.08 -7.71 -17.91
C VAL A 256 7.97 -8.73 -19.05
N ASP A 257 9.00 -9.58 -19.20
CA ASP A 257 9.03 -10.68 -20.18
C ASP A 257 8.17 -11.84 -19.67
N THR A 258 6.93 -11.91 -20.16
CA THR A 258 5.99 -12.96 -19.78
C THR A 258 6.27 -14.32 -20.45
N ALA A 259 7.06 -14.33 -21.54
CA ALA A 259 7.35 -15.52 -22.31
C ALA A 259 8.56 -16.30 -21.77
N ASN A 260 9.58 -15.59 -21.30
CA ASN A 260 10.85 -16.19 -20.88
C ASN A 260 11.07 -15.97 -19.37
N THR A 261 10.27 -16.61 -18.55
CA THR A 261 10.30 -16.50 -17.09
C THR A 261 11.34 -17.43 -16.46
N LEU A 262 11.76 -17.11 -15.25
CA LEU A 262 12.75 -17.88 -14.49
C LEU A 262 12.03 -18.95 -13.62
N PRO A 263 12.44 -20.22 -13.72
CA PRO A 263 11.98 -21.24 -12.78
C PRO A 263 12.64 -21.04 -11.40
N LEU A 264 12.19 -21.80 -10.40
CA LEU A 264 12.92 -21.92 -9.14
C LEU A 264 14.33 -22.47 -9.44
N PRO A 265 15.41 -21.79 -8.99
CA PRO A 265 16.76 -22.27 -9.19
C PRO A 265 16.99 -23.69 -8.63
N SER A 266 17.68 -24.53 -9.39
CA SER A 266 17.90 -25.95 -9.06
C SER A 266 18.73 -26.16 -7.78
N SER A 267 19.52 -25.17 -7.41
CA SER A 267 20.32 -25.17 -6.18
C SER A 267 19.48 -24.99 -4.90
N ILE A 268 18.18 -24.72 -5.02
CA ILE A 268 17.30 -24.56 -3.86
C ILE A 268 16.65 -25.90 -3.50
N ASP A 269 17.05 -26.45 -2.37
CA ASP A 269 16.43 -27.63 -1.77
C ASP A 269 15.28 -27.20 -0.82
N THR A 270 14.04 -27.40 -1.25
CA THR A 270 12.84 -27.04 -0.47
C THR A 270 12.64 -27.87 0.80
N THR A 271 13.38 -28.97 0.97
CA THR A 271 13.42 -29.71 2.24
C THR A 271 14.24 -28.96 3.28
N LYS A 272 15.19 -28.10 2.88
CA LYS A 272 16.07 -27.31 3.72
C LYS A 272 15.62 -25.85 3.91
N PHE A 273 14.87 -25.32 2.98
CA PHE A 273 14.39 -23.92 3.01
C PHE A 273 12.87 -23.85 2.92
N LEU A 274 12.28 -22.85 3.62
CA LEU A 274 10.99 -22.32 3.24
C LEU A 274 11.22 -21.26 2.16
N VAL A 275 10.38 -21.25 1.14
CA VAL A 275 10.55 -20.42 -0.06
C VAL A 275 9.25 -19.64 -0.28
N THR A 276 9.34 -18.31 -0.43
CA THR A 276 8.17 -17.51 -0.84
C THR A 276 7.84 -17.75 -2.31
N ASN A 277 6.57 -17.57 -2.66
CA ASN A 277 6.11 -17.65 -4.04
C ASN A 277 6.05 -16.26 -4.68
N GLY A 278 7.17 -15.55 -4.68
CA GLY A 278 7.28 -14.23 -5.31
C GLY A 278 7.74 -14.30 -6.77
N ASP A 279 7.28 -13.38 -7.59
CA ASP A 279 7.73 -13.26 -8.99
C ASP A 279 8.84 -12.20 -9.17
N VAL A 280 8.86 -11.16 -8.37
CA VAL A 280 9.88 -10.10 -8.40
C VAL A 280 10.92 -10.24 -7.28
N MET A 281 10.64 -11.09 -6.31
CA MET A 281 11.52 -11.38 -5.18
C MET A 281 11.18 -12.74 -4.58
N ILE A 282 12.20 -13.54 -4.28
CA ILE A 282 12.05 -14.79 -3.52
C ILE A 282 12.84 -14.68 -2.23
N HIS A 283 12.17 -14.88 -1.10
CA HIS A 283 12.81 -15.06 0.21
C HIS A 283 13.10 -16.52 0.45
N LEU A 284 14.28 -16.81 0.99
CA LEU A 284 14.67 -18.12 1.48
C LEU A 284 14.88 -18.05 2.98
N TYR A 285 14.17 -18.90 3.72
CA TYR A 285 14.29 -19.06 5.17
C TYR A 285 14.90 -20.45 5.43
N ALA A 286 16.12 -20.49 5.92
CA ALA A 286 16.81 -21.74 6.20
C ALA A 286 16.22 -22.43 7.44
N LYS A 287 15.94 -23.74 7.32
CA LYS A 287 15.53 -24.55 8.47
C LYS A 287 16.72 -24.89 9.37
N ASP A 288 17.93 -24.93 8.79
CA ASP A 288 19.20 -25.06 9.51
C ASP A 288 20.20 -24.03 8.96
N PRO A 289 20.76 -23.15 9.80
CA PRO A 289 21.72 -22.13 9.36
C PRO A 289 22.95 -22.64 8.61
N LYS A 290 23.36 -23.91 8.84
CA LYS A 290 24.49 -24.53 8.12
C LYS A 290 24.26 -24.65 6.61
N ASP A 291 22.98 -24.68 6.18
CA ASP A 291 22.63 -24.80 4.75
C ASP A 291 22.73 -23.47 4.00
N ILE A 292 22.79 -22.32 4.68
CA ILE A 292 22.80 -20.98 4.07
C ILE A 292 24.01 -20.80 3.13
N MET A 293 25.22 -20.95 3.64
CA MET A 293 26.43 -20.64 2.87
C MET A 293 26.69 -21.62 1.72
N PRO A 294 26.48 -22.94 1.87
CA PRO A 294 26.57 -23.86 0.73
C PRO A 294 25.58 -23.51 -0.38
N THR A 295 24.31 -23.26 -0.04
CA THR A 295 23.26 -22.90 -1.01
C THR A 295 23.54 -21.54 -1.66
N TYR A 296 23.97 -20.54 -0.90
CA TYR A 296 24.38 -19.23 -1.45
C TYR A 296 25.47 -19.37 -2.50
N LYS A 297 26.53 -20.17 -2.23
CA LYS A 297 27.62 -20.40 -3.16
C LYS A 297 27.16 -21.12 -4.45
N ALA A 298 26.24 -22.07 -4.32
CA ALA A 298 25.65 -22.78 -5.45
C ALA A 298 24.79 -21.82 -6.29
N LEU A 299 23.90 -21.06 -5.66
CA LEU A 299 23.07 -20.05 -6.32
C LEU A 299 23.90 -18.98 -7.04
N LYS A 300 25.02 -18.52 -6.46
CA LYS A 300 25.94 -17.56 -7.12
C LYS A 300 26.54 -18.10 -8.41
N LYS A 301 26.75 -19.42 -8.53
CA LYS A 301 27.25 -20.08 -9.74
C LYS A 301 26.13 -20.27 -10.76
N GLU A 302 24.91 -20.54 -10.31
CA GLU A 302 23.72 -20.75 -11.14
C GLU A 302 23.11 -19.43 -11.65
N ALA A 303 23.28 -18.33 -10.92
CA ALA A 303 22.66 -17.03 -11.19
C ALA A 303 23.05 -16.50 -12.59
N LYS A 304 22.06 -16.41 -13.49
CA LYS A 304 22.24 -15.90 -14.85
C LYS A 304 21.41 -14.64 -15.09
N ASP A 305 20.14 -14.68 -14.79
CA ASP A 305 19.20 -13.56 -14.98
C ASP A 305 18.58 -13.12 -13.65
N PHE A 306 19.27 -13.38 -12.54
CA PHE A 306 18.88 -12.96 -11.19
C PHE A 306 20.13 -12.72 -10.34
N THR A 307 19.96 -11.95 -9.29
CA THR A 307 20.97 -11.73 -8.26
C THR A 307 20.54 -12.40 -6.96
N VAL A 308 21.44 -13.11 -6.29
CA VAL A 308 21.25 -13.63 -4.94
C VAL A 308 22.01 -12.79 -3.93
N TYR A 309 21.32 -12.39 -2.88
CA TYR A 309 21.87 -11.67 -1.75
C TYR A 309 21.78 -12.52 -0.49
N LEU A 310 22.83 -12.58 0.31
CA LEU A 310 22.66 -12.81 1.75
C LEU A 310 21.95 -11.59 2.33
N ILE A 311 21.04 -11.77 3.27
CA ILE A 311 20.25 -10.67 3.82
C ILE A 311 21.12 -9.51 4.35
N ASP A 312 22.27 -9.81 4.99
CA ASP A 312 23.22 -8.82 5.48
C ASP A 312 24.01 -8.08 4.38
N LYS A 313 23.91 -8.54 3.13
CA LYS A 313 24.62 -7.99 1.97
C LYS A 313 23.71 -7.29 0.98
N THR A 314 22.43 -7.13 1.31
CA THR A 314 21.52 -6.29 0.53
C THR A 314 22.02 -4.84 0.47
N PRO A 315 21.67 -4.06 -0.56
CA PRO A 315 22.02 -2.63 -0.63
C PRO A 315 21.58 -1.88 0.63
N LYS A 316 22.46 -1.03 1.19
CA LYS A 316 22.13 -0.24 2.41
C LYS A 316 20.89 0.63 2.24
N ARG A 317 20.71 1.22 1.04
CA ARG A 317 19.57 2.08 0.71
C ARG A 317 18.21 1.38 0.74
N TRP A 318 18.19 0.03 0.79
CA TRP A 318 16.96 -0.73 0.91
C TRP A 318 16.43 -0.79 2.35
N HIS A 319 17.26 -0.48 3.35
CA HIS A 319 16.90 -0.61 4.76
C HIS A 319 16.28 -1.98 5.09
N TYR A 320 16.95 -3.04 4.57
CA TYR A 320 16.37 -4.39 4.55
C TYR A 320 17.35 -5.47 5.04
N ARG A 321 18.44 -5.06 5.67
CA ARG A 321 19.45 -5.97 6.25
C ARG A 321 18.90 -6.59 7.53
N LYS A 322 19.59 -7.61 8.03
CA LYS A 322 19.25 -8.27 9.30
C LYS A 322 19.14 -7.28 10.47
N ASN A 323 20.02 -6.29 10.53
CA ASN A 323 19.98 -5.26 11.57
C ASN A 323 18.80 -4.28 11.43
N ASP A 324 18.22 -4.18 10.24
CA ASP A 324 17.01 -3.38 9.98
C ASP A 324 15.74 -4.20 10.31
N ASP A 325 15.84 -5.54 10.28
CA ASP A 325 14.70 -6.46 10.43
C ASP A 325 14.30 -6.65 11.90
N ARG A 326 13.40 -5.78 12.38
CA ARG A 326 12.95 -5.78 13.78
C ARG A 326 12.14 -7.03 14.15
N TYR A 327 11.62 -7.77 13.17
CA TYR A 327 10.69 -8.88 13.37
C TYR A 327 11.23 -10.22 12.88
N ASN A 328 12.45 -10.24 12.31
CA ASN A 328 13.08 -11.43 11.73
C ASN A 328 12.22 -12.07 10.62
N ARG A 329 11.75 -11.25 9.67
CA ARG A 329 10.84 -11.62 8.58
C ARG A 329 11.46 -11.57 7.18
N ASN A 330 12.66 -10.98 7.03
CA ASN A 330 13.30 -10.81 5.71
C ASN A 330 13.94 -12.10 5.18
N GLY A 331 14.02 -13.15 6.01
CA GLY A 331 14.68 -14.40 5.63
C GLY A 331 16.21 -14.34 5.71
N ASP A 332 16.89 -15.33 5.16
CA ASP A 332 18.35 -15.47 5.18
C ASP A 332 18.98 -15.04 3.86
N MET A 333 18.27 -15.26 2.75
CA MET A 333 18.69 -14.89 1.40
C MET A 333 17.51 -14.33 0.60
N LEU A 334 17.82 -13.41 -0.33
CA LEU A 334 16.90 -12.87 -1.32
C LEU A 334 17.40 -13.19 -2.72
N LEU A 335 16.48 -13.60 -3.60
CA LEU A 335 16.73 -13.70 -5.04
C LEU A 335 15.90 -12.60 -5.71
N ILE A 336 16.57 -11.77 -6.52
CA ILE A 336 15.96 -10.66 -7.26
C ILE A 336 16.21 -10.90 -8.75
N PRO A 337 15.18 -11.02 -9.58
CA PRO A 337 15.35 -11.19 -11.02
C PRO A 337 15.87 -9.91 -11.66
N THR A 338 16.61 -10.04 -12.74
CA THR A 338 17.06 -8.89 -13.53
C THR A 338 16.01 -8.52 -14.56
N LEU A 339 15.48 -7.31 -14.51
CA LEU A 339 14.51 -6.82 -15.49
C LEU A 339 14.99 -7.07 -16.93
N PRO A 340 14.08 -7.46 -17.85
CA PRO A 340 12.64 -7.61 -17.64
C PRO A 340 12.19 -9.00 -17.15
N LYS A 341 13.11 -9.84 -16.64
CA LYS A 341 12.79 -11.18 -16.14
C LYS A 341 12.03 -11.15 -14.82
N VAL A 342 11.20 -12.18 -14.61
CA VAL A 342 10.51 -12.48 -13.37
C VAL A 342 10.60 -13.99 -13.09
N PHE A 343 10.49 -14.36 -11.82
CA PHE A 343 10.33 -15.76 -11.44
C PHE A 343 8.90 -16.25 -11.71
N ASN A 344 8.78 -17.52 -12.10
CA ASN A 344 7.51 -18.21 -12.26
C ASN A 344 7.63 -19.65 -11.74
N ILE A 345 7.80 -19.77 -10.43
CA ILE A 345 8.07 -21.06 -9.78
C ILE A 345 6.89 -22.03 -9.86
N ASN A 346 5.67 -21.50 -9.96
CA ASN A 346 4.43 -22.30 -10.04
C ASN A 346 3.94 -22.51 -11.47
N ARG A 347 4.67 -22.07 -12.50
CA ARG A 347 4.33 -22.21 -13.93
C ARG A 347 2.92 -21.71 -14.26
N ARG A 348 2.50 -20.59 -13.66
CA ARG A 348 1.21 -19.93 -13.94
C ARG A 348 1.36 -18.93 -15.08
N LYS A 349 0.24 -18.51 -15.67
CA LYS A 349 0.26 -17.38 -16.60
C LYS A 349 0.78 -16.14 -15.87
N VAL A 350 1.84 -15.55 -16.40
CA VAL A 350 2.42 -14.29 -15.88
C VAL A 350 1.73 -13.12 -16.56
N THR A 351 1.35 -12.12 -15.76
CA THR A 351 0.77 -10.87 -16.23
C THR A 351 1.87 -9.87 -16.60
N PRO A 352 1.64 -9.00 -17.60
CA PRO A 352 2.70 -8.15 -18.17
C PRO A 352 3.20 -7.07 -17.22
N GLY A 353 2.34 -6.43 -16.43
CA GLY A 353 2.75 -5.39 -15.50
C GLY A 353 3.23 -5.97 -14.17
N LYS A 354 4.37 -5.49 -13.68
CA LYS A 354 4.95 -5.87 -12.38
C LYS A 354 5.61 -4.70 -11.69
N HIS A 355 5.58 -4.75 -10.36
CA HIS A 355 6.27 -3.85 -9.44
C HIS A 355 6.93 -4.67 -8.32
N GLY A 356 7.62 -4.03 -7.36
CA GLY A 356 8.33 -4.74 -6.28
C GLY A 356 9.84 -4.78 -6.46
N PHE A 357 10.34 -4.22 -7.55
CA PHE A 357 11.77 -4.13 -7.87
C PHE A 357 12.48 -3.07 -7.00
N ASP A 358 13.78 -2.87 -7.27
CA ASP A 358 14.60 -1.84 -6.62
C ASP A 358 13.95 -0.45 -6.76
N PRO A 359 13.70 0.28 -5.67
CA PRO A 359 13.11 1.62 -5.71
C PRO A 359 13.88 2.67 -6.51
N SER A 360 15.16 2.41 -6.83
CA SER A 360 15.96 3.30 -7.70
C SER A 360 15.61 3.17 -9.19
N ILE A 361 14.84 2.17 -9.57
CA ILE A 361 14.33 2.02 -10.93
C ILE A 361 13.22 3.03 -11.16
N THR A 362 13.36 3.87 -12.18
CA THR A 362 12.45 4.98 -12.47
C THR A 362 10.99 4.55 -12.59
N ASP A 363 10.74 3.37 -13.19
CA ASP A 363 9.38 2.84 -13.33
C ASP A 363 8.72 2.47 -11.99
N MET A 364 9.48 2.39 -10.89
CA MET A 364 8.95 2.18 -9.54
C MET A 364 8.56 3.49 -8.85
N HIS A 365 8.96 4.64 -9.39
CA HIS A 365 8.64 5.93 -8.78
C HIS A 365 7.16 6.24 -8.85
N ALA A 366 6.61 6.76 -7.75
CA ALA A 366 5.22 7.09 -7.54
C ALA A 366 4.94 8.59 -7.73
N SER A 367 3.69 8.94 -7.97
CA SER A 367 3.23 10.34 -7.95
C SER A 367 3.11 10.89 -6.53
N PHE A 368 3.32 12.20 -6.39
CA PHE A 368 2.99 12.97 -5.18
C PHE A 368 2.56 14.38 -5.56
N TYR A 369 1.31 14.72 -5.21
CA TYR A 369 0.73 16.06 -5.36
C TYR A 369 0.04 16.46 -4.06
N ALA A 370 0.08 17.76 -3.70
CA ALA A 370 -0.57 18.24 -2.50
C ALA A 370 -1.12 19.65 -2.70
N TRP A 371 -2.33 19.90 -2.20
CA TRP A 371 -3.00 21.21 -2.31
C TRP A 371 -3.92 21.45 -1.12
N GLY A 372 -4.29 22.70 -0.90
CA GLY A 372 -5.12 23.12 0.22
C GLY A 372 -4.48 24.23 1.05
N PRO A 373 -5.13 24.64 2.15
CA PRO A 373 -4.68 25.80 2.95
C PRO A 373 -3.27 25.72 3.50
N ALA A 374 -2.80 24.53 3.89
CA ALA A 374 -1.47 24.35 4.47
C ALA A 374 -0.33 24.37 3.44
N PHE A 375 -0.63 24.14 2.16
CA PHE A 375 0.39 23.99 1.13
C PHE A 375 0.69 25.27 0.37
N LYS A 376 1.94 25.42 -0.07
CA LYS A 376 2.34 26.44 -1.03
C LYS A 376 1.60 26.24 -2.36
N GLN A 377 1.53 27.29 -3.17
CA GLN A 377 0.96 27.23 -4.51
C GLN A 377 2.07 27.29 -5.56
N HIS A 378 1.84 26.64 -6.71
CA HIS A 378 2.78 26.61 -7.85
C HIS A 378 4.21 26.23 -7.43
N TYR A 379 4.33 25.20 -6.61
CA TYR A 379 5.61 24.84 -5.99
C TYR A 379 6.01 23.40 -6.35
N THR A 380 7.22 23.23 -6.88
CA THR A 380 7.76 21.92 -7.24
C THR A 380 8.96 21.60 -6.37
N ILE A 381 9.06 20.33 -5.96
CA ILE A 381 10.18 19.80 -5.19
C ILE A 381 10.83 18.60 -5.91
N LYS A 382 12.07 18.33 -5.56
CA LYS A 382 12.78 17.13 -6.01
C LYS A 382 12.16 15.85 -5.44
N GLY A 383 12.54 14.71 -6.04
CA GLY A 383 12.12 13.40 -5.54
C GLY A 383 12.52 13.18 -4.08
N PHE A 384 11.68 12.45 -3.36
CA PHE A 384 11.86 12.13 -1.94
C PHE A 384 11.31 10.74 -1.62
N GLU A 385 11.71 10.17 -0.48
CA GLU A 385 11.26 8.83 -0.04
C GLU A 385 9.91 8.91 0.70
N ASN A 386 9.05 7.93 0.47
CA ASN A 386 7.66 7.89 0.98
C ASN A 386 7.54 7.89 2.53
N VAL A 387 8.57 7.48 3.27
CA VAL A 387 8.60 7.55 4.75
C VAL A 387 8.36 8.97 5.28
N HIS A 388 8.65 10.01 4.47
CA HIS A 388 8.54 11.42 4.87
C HIS A 388 7.10 11.95 4.86
N VAL A 389 6.15 11.21 4.29
CA VAL A 389 4.72 11.60 4.25
C VAL A 389 4.08 11.56 5.64
N TYR A 390 4.45 10.59 6.47
CA TYR A 390 3.93 10.48 7.83
C TYR A 390 4.12 11.75 8.68
N PRO A 391 5.38 12.23 8.88
CA PRO A 391 5.58 13.44 9.67
C PRO A 391 4.96 14.70 9.04
N LEU A 392 4.84 14.77 7.69
CA LEU A 392 4.14 15.87 7.03
C LEU A 392 2.67 15.94 7.48
N ILE A 393 1.94 14.82 7.39
CA ILE A 393 0.52 14.75 7.76
C ILE A 393 0.33 14.99 9.26
N ALA A 394 1.16 14.36 10.09
CA ALA A 394 1.10 14.55 11.54
C ALA A 394 1.30 16.03 11.93
N ASN A 395 2.25 16.73 11.29
CA ASN A 395 2.50 18.15 11.53
C ASN A 395 1.32 19.03 11.07
N ILE A 396 0.72 18.77 9.90
CA ILE A 396 -0.46 19.52 9.43
C ILE A 396 -1.61 19.38 10.43
N LEU A 397 -1.84 18.17 10.95
CA LEU A 397 -2.88 17.89 11.93
C LEU A 397 -2.53 18.34 13.36
N GLY A 398 -1.29 18.77 13.61
CA GLY A 398 -0.80 19.16 14.94
C GLY A 398 -0.71 17.98 15.91
N LEU A 399 -0.43 16.78 15.42
CA LEU A 399 -0.28 15.56 16.20
C LEU A 399 1.17 15.39 16.66
N SER A 400 1.33 15.01 17.93
CA SER A 400 2.64 14.65 18.48
C SER A 400 2.96 13.19 18.20
N TYR A 401 4.15 12.89 17.70
CA TYR A 401 4.59 11.55 17.37
C TYR A 401 5.99 11.24 17.90
N SER A 402 6.32 9.96 18.01
CA SER A 402 7.66 9.52 18.44
C SER A 402 8.73 9.95 17.44
N PRO A 403 9.87 10.49 17.88
CA PRO A 403 11.00 10.80 17.00
C PRO A 403 11.70 9.55 16.43
N SER A 404 11.36 8.36 16.90
CA SER A 404 11.97 7.08 16.46
C SER A 404 11.41 6.53 15.15
N ILE A 405 10.77 7.36 14.33
CA ILE A 405 10.40 7.04 12.95
C ILE A 405 11.59 7.28 12.00
N ASP A 406 11.54 6.68 10.81
CA ASP A 406 12.55 6.89 9.76
C ASP A 406 12.28 8.18 8.97
N GLY A 407 11.02 8.57 8.90
CA GLY A 407 10.59 9.80 8.24
C GLY A 407 11.14 11.05 8.92
N LYS A 408 11.65 12.00 8.13
CA LYS A 408 12.23 13.26 8.59
C LYS A 408 11.34 14.45 8.21
N PRO A 409 10.78 15.19 9.18
CA PRO A 409 9.87 16.31 8.88
C PRO A 409 10.52 17.41 8.03
N ALA A 410 11.84 17.64 8.18
CA ALA A 410 12.57 18.67 7.45
C ALA A 410 12.54 18.48 5.92
N VAL A 411 12.37 17.24 5.42
CA VAL A 411 12.39 16.95 3.98
C VAL A 411 11.22 17.60 3.25
N LEU A 412 10.03 17.57 3.85
CA LEU A 412 8.82 18.13 3.26
C LEU A 412 8.36 19.45 3.91
N GLN A 413 9.12 20.00 4.87
CA GLN A 413 8.75 21.25 5.53
C GLN A 413 8.66 22.42 4.55
N SER A 414 9.49 22.42 3.50
CA SER A 414 9.54 23.49 2.50
C SER A 414 8.27 23.66 1.68
N ILE A 415 7.38 22.62 1.63
CA ILE A 415 6.14 22.70 0.87
C ILE A 415 4.99 23.35 1.63
N LEU A 416 5.13 23.53 2.93
CA LEU A 416 4.13 24.17 3.78
C LEU A 416 4.22 25.68 3.72
N LYS A 417 3.08 26.36 3.82
CA LYS A 417 3.03 27.80 4.11
C LYS A 417 3.58 28.05 5.51
N GLN A 418 4.23 29.19 5.68
CA GLN A 418 4.70 29.69 6.99
C GLN A 418 3.55 30.26 7.78
#